data_7f3310efabd0c6f8cfb4d10a4e30385e
#
_entry.id   7f3310efabd0c6f8cfb4d10a4e30385e
#
_cell.length_a   1.000
_cell.length_b   1.000
_cell.length_c   1.000
_cell.angle_alpha   90.00
_cell.angle_beta   90.00
_cell.angle_gamma   90.00
#
_symmetry.space_group_name_H-M   'P 1'
#
loop_
_entity.id
_entity.type
_entity.pdbx_description
1 polymer ?
#
loop_
_entity_poly.entity_id
_entity_poly.type
_entity_poly.pdbx_seq_one_letter_code
_entity_poly.pdbx_strand_id
1 'polypeptide(L)'
;MVSEILSQIPIYIGHAFFSINVFPIILLFSIGIQKRKHFAWRIVLGFLISVCCSAPFSHGLFTYIMQFTLFVFSSYFAYEISWKEALYSVTCAYAVQHISYCVYLILFRPVHGIPVYAPAYIVCAVCIALLLYWFIGRKLPENGHYDVDIRFSMMSFFLIIMLALGLSIAADTMFNAEENNLYYLCKAYDLICCLFVLWEQMDYKNKLNKQREQDLEKQVRLKQKELF
;
A
#
# COMPACT_ATOMS: atom_id res chain seq x y z
N MET A 1 22.29 -27.48 10.96
CA MET A 1 22.39 -26.04 11.26
C MET A 1 22.84 -25.21 10.06
N VAL A 2 24.05 -25.37 9.47
CA VAL A 2 24.48 -24.59 8.28
C VAL A 2 23.58 -24.87 7.05
N SER A 3 23.26 -26.12 6.77
CA SER A 3 22.34 -26.50 5.68
C SER A 3 20.93 -25.95 5.84
N GLU A 4 20.42 -25.87 7.05
CA GLU A 4 19.12 -25.27 7.38
C GLU A 4 19.13 -23.77 7.16
N ILE A 5 20.20 -23.07 7.56
CA ILE A 5 20.35 -21.62 7.30
C ILE A 5 20.40 -21.36 5.78
N LEU A 6 21.17 -22.15 5.03
CA LEU A 6 21.26 -22.02 3.58
C LEU A 6 19.92 -22.25 2.88
N SER A 7 19.09 -23.17 3.37
CA SER A 7 17.75 -23.43 2.80
C SER A 7 16.77 -22.28 3.04
N GLN A 8 17.01 -21.43 4.05
CA GLN A 8 16.16 -20.27 4.36
C GLN A 8 16.52 -19.02 3.55
N ILE A 9 17.72 -18.95 2.95
CA ILE A 9 18.17 -17.76 2.19
C ILE A 9 17.19 -17.33 1.10
N PRO A 10 16.62 -18.22 0.26
CA PRO A 10 15.64 -17.82 -0.76
C PRO A 10 14.40 -17.15 -0.16
N ILE A 11 13.95 -17.59 1.01
CA ILE A 11 12.80 -17.02 1.71
C ILE A 11 13.11 -15.59 2.16
N TYR A 12 14.27 -15.37 2.79
CA TYR A 12 14.71 -14.03 3.21
C TYR A 12 14.84 -13.09 2.00
N ILE A 13 15.38 -13.58 0.88
CA ILE A 13 15.48 -12.80 -0.35
C ILE A 13 14.08 -12.41 -0.87
N GLY A 14 13.14 -13.34 -0.87
CA GLY A 14 11.75 -13.07 -1.28
C GLY A 14 11.08 -12.00 -0.41
N HIS A 15 11.21 -12.10 0.92
CA HIS A 15 10.67 -11.10 1.86
C HIS A 15 11.36 -9.74 1.73
N ALA A 16 12.69 -9.72 1.55
CA ALA A 16 13.43 -8.50 1.30
C ALA A 16 12.98 -7.84 -0.01
N PHE A 17 12.81 -8.63 -1.07
CA PHE A 17 12.34 -8.14 -2.37
C PHE A 17 10.93 -7.53 -2.26
N PHE A 18 10.00 -8.19 -1.58
CA PHE A 18 8.67 -7.64 -1.34
C PHE A 18 8.74 -6.34 -0.53
N SER A 19 9.54 -6.31 0.53
CA SER A 19 9.73 -5.11 1.36
C SER A 19 10.36 -3.96 0.57
N ILE A 20 11.32 -4.23 -0.31
CA ILE A 20 11.93 -3.23 -1.21
C ILE A 20 10.87 -2.63 -2.15
N ASN A 21 9.86 -3.38 -2.54
CA ASN A 21 8.79 -2.84 -3.40
C ASN A 21 7.78 -1.99 -2.61
N VAL A 22 7.41 -2.38 -1.39
CA VAL A 22 6.37 -1.70 -0.61
C VAL A 22 6.90 -0.48 0.14
N PHE A 23 8.08 -0.55 0.76
CA PHE A 23 8.64 0.54 1.56
C PHE A 23 8.80 1.87 0.81
N PRO A 24 9.35 1.92 -0.41
CA PRO A 24 9.44 3.16 -1.19
C PRO A 24 8.07 3.78 -1.47
N ILE A 25 7.04 2.95 -1.65
CA ILE A 25 5.68 3.44 -1.87
C ILE A 25 5.12 4.06 -0.59
N ILE A 26 5.36 3.44 0.58
CA ILE A 26 5.00 4.04 1.88
C ILE A 26 5.68 5.41 2.05
N LEU A 27 6.98 5.49 1.77
CA LEU A 27 7.74 6.74 1.84
C LEU A 27 7.20 7.80 0.88
N LEU A 28 6.89 7.40 -0.36
CA LEU A 28 6.36 8.28 -1.39
C LEU A 28 5.00 8.88 -0.98
N PHE A 29 4.08 8.04 -0.50
CA PHE A 29 2.75 8.49 -0.07
C PHE A 29 2.77 9.27 1.25
N SER A 30 3.86 9.17 2.02
CA SER A 30 4.07 9.88 3.29
C SER A 30 4.94 11.14 3.17
N ILE A 31 5.20 11.65 1.95
CA ILE A 31 6.10 12.81 1.75
C ILE A 31 5.65 14.05 2.53
N GLY A 32 4.35 14.32 2.61
CA GLY A 32 3.78 15.47 3.33
C GLY A 32 3.62 15.27 4.84
N ILE A 33 4.01 14.13 5.39
CA ILE A 33 3.77 13.75 6.78
C ILE A 33 4.94 14.17 7.67
N GLN A 34 4.65 14.60 8.89
CA GLN A 34 5.64 15.01 9.87
C GLN A 34 6.49 13.81 10.33
N LYS A 35 7.81 13.96 10.22
CA LYS A 35 8.79 12.91 10.54
C LYS A 35 9.25 13.02 11.99
N ARG A 36 9.35 11.88 12.68
CA ARG A 36 9.93 11.84 14.03
C ARG A 36 11.45 12.06 14.01
N LYS A 37 11.98 12.47 15.15
CA LYS A 37 13.44 12.57 15.36
C LYS A 37 14.15 11.25 15.01
N HIS A 38 15.29 11.32 14.35
CA HIS A 38 16.04 10.16 13.84
C HIS A 38 15.28 9.30 12.80
N PHE A 39 14.47 9.92 11.96
CA PHE A 39 13.63 9.27 10.95
C PHE A 39 14.38 8.22 10.11
N ALA A 40 15.54 8.56 9.54
CA ALA A 40 16.30 7.66 8.66
C ALA A 40 16.66 6.35 9.36
N TRP A 41 17.12 6.42 10.61
CA TRP A 41 17.44 5.23 11.40
C TRP A 41 16.19 4.39 11.71
N ARG A 42 15.08 5.04 12.03
CA ARG A 42 13.82 4.35 12.31
C ARG A 42 13.28 3.61 11.09
N ILE A 43 13.39 4.18 9.89
CA ILE A 43 13.01 3.54 8.64
C ILE A 43 13.89 2.32 8.34
N VAL A 44 15.21 2.46 8.47
CA VAL A 44 16.13 1.34 8.27
C VAL A 44 15.85 0.20 9.25
N LEU A 45 15.65 0.53 10.52
CA LEU A 45 15.31 -0.47 11.55
C LEU A 45 13.96 -1.13 11.26
N GLY A 46 12.94 -0.35 10.89
CA GLY A 46 11.62 -0.87 10.50
C GLY A 46 11.69 -1.82 9.31
N PHE A 47 12.49 -1.47 8.30
CA PHE A 47 12.74 -2.35 7.15
C PHE A 47 13.39 -3.67 7.58
N LEU A 48 14.47 -3.61 8.35
CA LEU A 48 15.19 -4.80 8.83
C LEU A 48 14.27 -5.71 9.67
N ILE A 49 13.49 -5.14 10.59
CA ILE A 49 12.53 -5.88 11.41
C ILE A 49 11.48 -6.55 10.51
N SER A 50 10.96 -5.84 9.51
CA SER A 50 9.95 -6.40 8.60
C SER A 50 10.48 -7.60 7.81
N VAL A 51 11.73 -7.55 7.35
CA VAL A 51 12.38 -8.67 6.66
C VAL A 51 12.67 -9.83 7.62
N CYS A 52 13.31 -9.56 8.76
CA CYS A 52 13.75 -10.60 9.68
C CYS A 52 12.58 -11.32 10.37
N CYS A 53 11.53 -10.58 10.79
CA CYS A 53 10.41 -11.17 11.51
C CYS A 53 9.40 -11.87 10.59
N SER A 54 9.34 -11.53 9.31
CA SER A 54 8.46 -12.23 8.36
C SER A 54 9.07 -13.51 7.80
N ALA A 55 10.38 -13.65 7.83
CA ALA A 55 11.10 -14.78 7.25
C ALA A 55 10.78 -16.18 7.83
N PRO A 56 10.47 -16.36 9.13
CA PRO A 56 10.08 -17.65 9.67
C PRO A 56 8.78 -18.20 9.07
N PHE A 57 7.96 -17.35 8.46
CA PHE A 57 6.68 -17.72 7.88
C PHE A 57 6.87 -17.94 6.37
N SER A 58 6.92 -19.22 5.97
CA SER A 58 6.96 -19.57 4.55
C SER A 58 5.64 -19.24 3.87
N HIS A 59 5.71 -18.55 2.74
CA HIS A 59 4.64 -18.20 1.80
C HIS A 59 3.19 -18.54 2.19
N GLY A 60 2.34 -17.52 2.27
CA GLY A 60 0.91 -17.67 2.52
C GLY A 60 0.28 -16.38 3.07
N LEU A 61 -1.02 -16.43 3.27
CA LEU A 61 -1.81 -15.30 3.79
C LEU A 61 -1.25 -14.76 5.11
N PHE A 62 -0.78 -15.64 5.98
CA PHE A 62 -0.22 -15.26 7.28
C PHE A 62 1.04 -14.40 7.15
N THR A 63 1.93 -14.71 6.21
CA THR A 63 3.13 -13.90 5.92
C THR A 63 2.77 -12.48 5.50
N TYR A 64 1.78 -12.33 4.61
CA TYR A 64 1.32 -11.02 4.16
C TYR A 64 0.69 -10.20 5.30
N ILE A 65 -0.13 -10.83 6.15
CA ILE A 65 -0.71 -10.17 7.33
C ILE A 65 0.39 -9.71 8.28
N MET A 66 1.39 -10.55 8.54
CA MET A 66 2.54 -10.21 9.39
C MET A 66 3.34 -9.05 8.80
N GLN A 67 3.69 -9.10 7.52
CA GLN A 67 4.42 -8.01 6.87
C GLN A 67 3.61 -6.71 6.87
N PHE A 68 2.32 -6.77 6.56
CA PHE A 68 1.44 -5.60 6.64
C PHE A 68 1.46 -4.99 8.04
N THR A 69 1.30 -5.81 9.07
CA THR A 69 1.32 -5.36 10.48
C THR A 69 2.65 -4.71 10.83
N LEU A 70 3.77 -5.31 10.42
CA LEU A 70 5.11 -4.77 10.65
C LEU A 70 5.33 -3.44 9.92
N PHE A 71 4.79 -3.27 8.72
CA PHE A 71 4.85 -1.99 8.00
C PHE A 71 4.02 -0.90 8.69
N VAL A 72 2.84 -1.25 9.24
CA VAL A 72 2.05 -0.30 10.05
C VAL A 72 2.83 0.15 11.29
N PHE A 73 3.45 -0.78 12.02
CA PHE A 73 4.30 -0.43 13.16
C PHE A 73 5.51 0.41 12.74
N SER A 74 6.16 0.08 11.64
CA SER A 74 7.31 0.82 11.12
C SER A 74 6.93 2.25 10.74
N SER A 75 5.77 2.43 10.08
CA SER A 75 5.24 3.75 9.75
C SER A 75 4.89 4.55 10.99
N TYR A 76 4.18 3.95 11.94
CA TYR A 76 3.86 4.58 13.22
C TYR A 76 5.12 4.97 14.02
N PHE A 77 6.16 4.15 13.97
CA PHE A 77 7.42 4.41 14.64
C PHE A 77 8.25 5.52 13.97
N ALA A 78 8.17 5.66 12.65
CA ALA A 78 8.97 6.61 11.88
C ALA A 78 8.35 8.01 11.78
N TYR A 79 7.03 8.11 11.73
CA TYR A 79 6.30 9.35 11.55
C TYR A 79 5.56 9.78 12.82
N GLU A 80 5.24 11.07 12.93
CA GLU A 80 4.40 11.63 14.01
C GLU A 80 2.92 11.52 13.66
N ILE A 81 2.44 10.29 13.51
CA ILE A 81 1.08 9.98 13.11
C ILE A 81 0.40 9.07 14.14
N SER A 82 -0.92 9.06 14.12
CA SER A 82 -1.71 8.09 14.86
C SER A 82 -1.59 6.70 14.21
N TRP A 83 -1.92 5.65 14.96
CA TRP A 83 -1.93 4.30 14.41
C TRP A 83 -2.94 4.11 13.26
N LYS A 84 -4.02 4.91 13.25
CA LYS A 84 -5.02 4.95 12.17
C LYS A 84 -4.42 5.47 10.86
N GLU A 85 -3.66 6.56 10.96
CA GLU A 85 -2.98 7.15 9.81
C GLU A 85 -1.87 6.22 9.29
N ALA A 86 -1.17 5.52 10.19
CA ALA A 86 -0.19 4.51 9.79
C ALA A 86 -0.85 3.35 9.03
N LEU A 87 -1.97 2.84 9.54
CA LEU A 87 -2.77 1.81 8.88
C LEU A 87 -3.21 2.27 7.49
N TYR A 88 -3.72 3.50 7.38
CA TYR A 88 -4.15 4.10 6.12
C TYR A 88 -3.02 4.22 5.10
N SER A 89 -1.88 4.78 5.51
CA SER A 89 -0.70 4.95 4.65
C SER A 89 -0.22 3.61 4.07
N VAL A 90 -0.14 2.58 4.92
CA VAL A 90 0.28 1.24 4.49
C VAL A 90 -0.76 0.58 3.60
N THR A 91 -2.05 0.77 3.89
CA THR A 91 -3.14 0.29 3.03
C THR A 91 -3.05 0.87 1.62
N CYS A 92 -2.81 2.18 1.50
CA CYS A 92 -2.58 2.83 0.21
C CYS A 92 -1.36 2.25 -0.51
N ALA A 93 -0.26 2.04 0.20
CA ALA A 93 0.96 1.50 -0.39
C ALA A 93 0.76 0.07 -0.91
N TYR A 94 0.04 -0.76 -0.17
CA TYR A 94 -0.33 -2.10 -0.61
C TYR A 94 -1.23 -2.09 -1.84
N ALA A 95 -2.24 -1.22 -1.88
CA ALA A 95 -3.09 -1.08 -3.06
C ALA A 95 -2.26 -0.70 -4.30
N VAL A 96 -1.36 0.26 -4.17
CA VAL A 96 -0.47 0.68 -5.27
C VAL A 96 0.46 -0.46 -5.71
N GLN A 97 1.02 -1.19 -4.76
CA GLN A 97 1.89 -2.34 -5.06
C GLN A 97 1.10 -3.45 -5.78
N HIS A 98 -0.11 -3.77 -5.31
CA HIS A 98 -0.99 -4.74 -5.98
C HIS A 98 -1.39 -4.31 -7.38
N ILE A 99 -1.77 -3.04 -7.57
CA ILE A 99 -2.06 -2.50 -8.90
C ILE A 99 -0.85 -2.69 -9.82
N SER A 100 0.34 -2.35 -9.35
CA SER A 100 1.58 -2.50 -10.14
C SER A 100 1.83 -3.97 -10.52
N TYR A 101 1.62 -4.87 -9.59
CA TYR A 101 1.77 -6.31 -9.79
C TYR A 101 0.77 -6.86 -10.80
N CYS A 102 -0.52 -6.53 -10.65
CA CYS A 102 -1.57 -6.98 -11.55
C CYS A 102 -1.41 -6.42 -12.96
N VAL A 103 -1.06 -5.14 -13.10
CA VAL A 103 -0.79 -4.51 -14.40
C VAL A 103 0.40 -5.20 -15.09
N TYR A 104 1.48 -5.45 -14.36
CA TYR A 104 2.63 -6.16 -14.90
C TYR A 104 2.27 -7.57 -15.38
N LEU A 105 1.54 -8.34 -14.59
CA LEU A 105 1.11 -9.69 -14.94
C LEU A 105 0.20 -9.70 -16.16
N ILE A 106 -0.77 -8.80 -16.23
CA ILE A 106 -1.75 -8.74 -17.31
C ILE A 106 -1.08 -8.34 -18.64
N LEU A 107 -0.20 -7.32 -18.60
CA LEU A 107 0.36 -6.74 -19.81
C LEU A 107 1.62 -7.44 -20.33
N PHE A 108 2.49 -7.90 -19.44
CA PHE A 108 3.84 -8.33 -19.84
C PHE A 108 4.06 -9.84 -19.78
N ARG A 109 3.44 -10.56 -18.85
CA ARG A 109 3.67 -11.98 -18.67
C ARG A 109 3.17 -12.84 -19.83
N PRO A 110 1.97 -12.59 -20.40
CA PRO A 110 1.48 -13.37 -21.53
C PRO A 110 2.35 -13.30 -22.77
N VAL A 111 3.06 -12.17 -22.95
CA VAL A 111 3.86 -11.90 -24.15
C VAL A 111 5.29 -12.43 -24.04
N HIS A 112 5.87 -12.45 -22.84
CA HIS A 112 7.32 -12.63 -22.68
C HIS A 112 7.75 -13.73 -21.71
N GLY A 113 6.84 -14.37 -20.97
CA GLY A 113 7.20 -15.36 -19.94
C GLY A 113 8.15 -14.83 -18.86
N ILE A 114 8.23 -13.50 -18.68
CA ILE A 114 9.23 -12.82 -17.86
C ILE A 114 8.88 -13.00 -16.38
N PRO A 115 9.80 -13.46 -15.53
CA PRO A 115 9.54 -13.64 -14.11
C PRO A 115 9.33 -12.29 -13.41
N VAL A 116 8.56 -12.29 -12.31
CA VAL A 116 8.22 -11.11 -11.50
C VAL A 116 9.45 -10.36 -10.95
N TYR A 117 10.61 -11.00 -10.94
CA TYR A 117 11.89 -10.41 -10.49
C TYR A 117 12.64 -9.66 -11.59
N ALA A 118 12.08 -9.57 -12.79
CA ALA A 118 12.75 -8.89 -13.89
C ALA A 118 12.85 -7.38 -13.64
N PRO A 119 13.90 -6.71 -14.11
CA PRO A 119 14.03 -5.26 -14.05
C PRO A 119 12.82 -4.53 -14.65
N ALA A 120 12.15 -5.13 -15.64
CA ALA A 120 10.93 -4.62 -16.25
C ALA A 120 9.78 -4.46 -15.23
N TYR A 121 9.64 -5.39 -14.27
CA TYR A 121 8.66 -5.25 -13.20
C TYR A 121 8.96 -4.03 -12.31
N ILE A 122 10.20 -3.84 -11.92
CA ILE A 122 10.62 -2.71 -11.06
C ILE A 122 10.31 -1.38 -11.77
N VAL A 123 10.66 -1.27 -13.05
CA VAL A 123 10.37 -0.06 -13.84
C VAL A 123 8.87 0.18 -13.93
N CYS A 124 8.08 -0.85 -14.23
CA CYS A 124 6.62 -0.75 -14.29
C CYS A 124 6.04 -0.31 -12.93
N ALA A 125 6.49 -0.93 -11.82
CA ALA A 125 6.04 -0.60 -10.47
C ALA A 125 6.37 0.85 -10.08
N VAL A 126 7.57 1.33 -10.40
CA VAL A 126 7.97 2.72 -10.14
C VAL A 126 7.12 3.68 -10.96
N CYS A 127 6.91 3.43 -12.25
CA CYS A 127 6.08 4.29 -13.11
C CYS A 127 4.64 4.38 -12.58
N ILE A 128 4.04 3.25 -12.23
CA ILE A 128 2.66 3.21 -11.70
C ILE A 128 2.59 3.91 -10.33
N ALA A 129 3.54 3.66 -9.44
CA ALA A 129 3.59 4.30 -8.14
C ALA A 129 3.70 5.84 -8.27
N LEU A 130 4.54 6.34 -9.17
CA LEU A 130 4.67 7.77 -9.43
C LEU A 130 3.41 8.37 -10.04
N LEU A 131 2.76 7.69 -10.98
CA LEU A 131 1.49 8.12 -11.55
C LEU A 131 0.40 8.20 -10.48
N LEU A 132 0.21 7.15 -9.68
CA LEU A 132 -0.79 7.14 -8.63
C LEU A 132 -0.49 8.15 -7.53
N TYR A 133 0.78 8.37 -7.19
CA TYR A 133 1.18 9.44 -6.29
C TYR A 133 0.82 10.82 -6.86
N TRP A 134 1.10 11.06 -8.13
CA TRP A 134 0.77 12.35 -8.78
C TRP A 134 -0.73 12.63 -8.76
N PHE A 135 -1.56 11.65 -9.07
CA PHE A 135 -3.02 11.83 -9.15
C PHE A 135 -3.70 11.83 -7.77
N ILE A 136 -3.26 10.99 -6.87
CA ILE A 136 -3.93 10.69 -5.59
C ILE A 136 -3.03 11.03 -4.41
N GLY A 137 -1.85 10.43 -4.32
CA GLY A 137 -1.01 10.42 -3.12
C GLY A 137 -0.65 11.81 -2.61
N ARG A 138 -0.30 12.74 -3.49
CA ARG A 138 0.06 14.12 -3.11
C ARG A 138 -1.09 14.93 -2.50
N LYS A 139 -2.33 14.48 -2.70
CA LYS A 139 -3.53 15.16 -2.18
C LYS A 139 -4.00 14.60 -0.84
N LEU A 140 -3.48 13.45 -0.44
CA LEU A 140 -3.94 12.76 0.77
C LEU A 140 -3.45 13.42 2.07
N PRO A 141 -2.14 13.76 2.23
CA PRO A 141 -1.68 14.42 3.44
C PRO A 141 -2.08 15.90 3.47
N GLU A 142 -2.43 16.39 4.65
CA GLU A 142 -2.76 17.79 4.90
C GLU A 142 -2.20 18.21 6.26
N ASN A 143 -1.51 19.35 6.31
CA ASN A 143 -0.91 19.90 7.54
C ASN A 143 -0.02 18.89 8.31
N GLY A 144 0.65 17.99 7.60
CA GLY A 144 1.53 16.97 8.19
C GLY A 144 0.83 15.71 8.70
N HIS A 145 -0.47 15.58 8.49
CA HIS A 145 -1.30 14.45 8.92
C HIS A 145 -2.20 13.93 7.81
N TYR A 146 -2.69 12.70 7.97
CA TYR A 146 -3.81 12.20 7.19
C TYR A 146 -5.11 12.48 7.94
N ASP A 147 -6.05 13.12 7.26
CA ASP A 147 -7.40 13.29 7.79
C ASP A 147 -8.23 12.06 7.42
N VAL A 148 -8.31 11.11 8.33
CA VAL A 148 -8.86 9.77 8.06
C VAL A 148 -9.91 9.39 9.09
N ASP A 149 -11.09 8.98 8.61
CA ASP A 149 -12.06 8.26 9.43
C ASP A 149 -11.59 6.81 9.66
N ILE A 150 -11.57 6.37 10.92
CA ILE A 150 -11.13 5.01 11.27
C ILE A 150 -11.99 3.94 10.63
N ARG A 151 -13.30 4.18 10.49
CA ARG A 151 -14.24 3.20 9.91
C ARG A 151 -13.90 2.96 8.45
N PHE A 152 -13.59 4.03 7.74
CA PHE A 152 -13.19 3.96 6.34
C PHE A 152 -11.84 3.26 6.15
N SER A 153 -10.84 3.58 6.98
CA SER A 153 -9.54 2.90 6.96
C SER A 153 -9.67 1.40 7.22
N MET A 154 -10.51 1.00 8.19
CA MET A 154 -10.74 -0.42 8.48
C MET A 154 -11.48 -1.13 7.35
N MET A 155 -12.45 -0.48 6.71
CA MET A 155 -13.16 -1.05 5.58
C MET A 155 -12.23 -1.23 4.37
N SER A 156 -11.38 -0.24 4.08
CA SER A 156 -10.38 -0.33 3.02
C SER A 156 -9.37 -1.44 3.28
N PHE A 157 -8.90 -1.57 4.52
CA PHE A 157 -8.03 -2.65 4.95
C PHE A 157 -8.66 -4.02 4.75
N PHE A 158 -9.91 -4.18 5.17
CA PHE A 158 -10.65 -5.42 5.00
C PHE A 158 -10.81 -5.79 3.52
N LEU A 159 -11.19 -4.82 2.68
CA LEU A 159 -11.33 -5.02 1.24
C LEU A 159 -10.00 -5.42 0.58
N ILE A 160 -8.93 -4.74 0.89
CA ILE A 160 -7.61 -5.05 0.29
C ILE A 160 -7.11 -6.41 0.76
N ILE A 161 -7.14 -6.70 2.06
CA ILE A 161 -6.58 -7.96 2.56
C ILE A 161 -7.47 -9.15 2.22
N MET A 162 -8.77 -9.03 2.41
CA MET A 162 -9.65 -10.19 2.25
C MET A 162 -9.97 -10.48 0.79
N LEU A 163 -10.18 -9.46 -0.04
CA LEU A 163 -10.53 -9.66 -1.44
C LEU A 163 -9.30 -9.74 -2.35
N ALA A 164 -8.42 -8.74 -2.31
CA ALA A 164 -7.31 -8.67 -3.24
C ALA A 164 -6.25 -9.72 -2.95
N LEU A 165 -5.75 -9.77 -1.70
CA LEU A 165 -4.76 -10.79 -1.31
C LEU A 165 -5.32 -12.21 -1.35
N GLY A 166 -6.52 -12.42 -0.82
CA GLY A 166 -7.15 -13.74 -0.80
C GLY A 166 -7.36 -14.29 -2.21
N LEU A 167 -7.88 -13.48 -3.11
CA LEU A 167 -8.08 -13.83 -4.52
C LEU A 167 -6.75 -14.01 -5.27
N SER A 168 -5.76 -13.16 -4.99
CA SER A 168 -4.44 -13.26 -5.62
C SER A 168 -3.73 -14.54 -5.21
N ILE A 169 -3.75 -14.90 -3.93
CA ILE A 169 -3.15 -16.13 -3.42
C ILE A 169 -3.92 -17.36 -3.95
N ALA A 170 -5.25 -17.32 -3.94
CA ALA A 170 -6.05 -18.39 -4.49
C ALA A 170 -5.76 -18.62 -5.99
N ALA A 171 -5.64 -17.53 -6.75
CA ALA A 171 -5.29 -17.62 -8.16
C ALA A 171 -3.88 -18.23 -8.37
N ASP A 172 -2.90 -17.81 -7.58
CA ASP A 172 -1.52 -18.32 -7.68
C ASP A 172 -1.40 -19.80 -7.25
N THR A 173 -2.29 -20.28 -6.36
CA THR A 173 -2.29 -21.68 -5.88
C THR A 173 -3.15 -22.62 -6.70
N MET A 174 -4.27 -22.14 -7.25
CA MET A 174 -5.27 -22.96 -7.92
C MET A 174 -5.11 -23.01 -9.45
N PHE A 175 -4.48 -21.98 -10.03
CA PHE A 175 -4.44 -21.84 -11.48
C PHE A 175 -3.00 -21.71 -11.98
N ASN A 176 -2.62 -22.55 -12.95
CA ASN A 176 -1.38 -22.36 -13.70
C ASN A 176 -1.51 -21.13 -14.60
N ALA A 177 -0.64 -20.15 -14.37
CA ALA A 177 -0.65 -18.87 -15.09
C ALA A 177 -0.44 -19.02 -16.61
N GLU A 178 0.15 -20.11 -17.07
CA GLU A 178 0.50 -20.31 -18.48
C GLU A 178 -0.67 -20.79 -19.34
N GLU A 179 -1.72 -21.38 -18.76
CA GLU A 179 -2.78 -22.05 -19.51
C GLU A 179 -4.20 -21.58 -19.16
N ASN A 180 -4.37 -20.65 -18.22
CA ASN A 180 -5.70 -20.40 -17.65
C ASN A 180 -6.13 -18.93 -17.71
N ASN A 181 -7.10 -18.63 -18.58
CA ASN A 181 -7.74 -17.32 -18.67
C ASN A 181 -8.37 -16.87 -17.32
N LEU A 182 -8.74 -17.82 -16.45
CA LEU A 182 -9.32 -17.54 -15.14
C LEU A 182 -8.29 -16.90 -14.18
N TYR A 183 -7.00 -17.26 -14.32
CA TYR A 183 -5.92 -16.59 -13.59
C TYR A 183 -5.88 -15.10 -13.88
N TYR A 184 -5.88 -14.71 -15.15
CA TYR A 184 -5.87 -13.30 -15.56
C TYR A 184 -7.14 -12.56 -15.16
N LEU A 185 -8.29 -13.26 -15.19
CA LEU A 185 -9.55 -12.69 -14.73
C LEU A 185 -9.51 -12.36 -13.23
N CYS A 186 -8.96 -13.26 -12.40
CA CYS A 186 -8.75 -13.00 -10.97
C CYS A 186 -7.82 -11.81 -10.72
N LYS A 187 -6.72 -11.69 -11.50
CA LYS A 187 -5.81 -10.54 -11.39
C LYS A 187 -6.43 -9.23 -11.87
N ALA A 188 -7.28 -9.28 -12.90
CA ALA A 188 -8.04 -8.11 -13.34
C ALA A 188 -9.06 -7.65 -12.28
N TYR A 189 -9.72 -8.60 -11.63
CA TYR A 189 -10.64 -8.30 -10.53
C TYR A 189 -9.92 -7.69 -9.32
N ASP A 190 -8.78 -8.25 -8.93
CA ASP A 190 -7.89 -7.70 -7.89
C ASP A 190 -7.48 -6.24 -8.22
N LEU A 191 -7.08 -5.99 -9.46
CA LEU A 191 -6.75 -4.64 -9.95
C LEU A 191 -7.94 -3.67 -9.79
N ILE A 192 -9.14 -4.09 -10.19
CA ILE A 192 -10.34 -3.26 -10.07
C ILE A 192 -10.67 -2.96 -8.60
N CYS A 193 -10.56 -3.94 -7.71
CA CYS A 193 -10.76 -3.74 -6.27
C CYS A 193 -9.79 -2.73 -5.69
N CYS A 194 -8.50 -2.83 -6.02
CA CYS A 194 -7.48 -1.90 -5.54
C CYS A 194 -7.68 -0.47 -6.08
N LEU A 195 -8.04 -0.32 -7.36
CA LEU A 195 -8.36 0.98 -7.95
C LEU A 195 -9.61 1.59 -7.30
N PHE A 196 -10.64 0.78 -7.05
CA PHE A 196 -11.84 1.22 -6.37
C PHE A 196 -11.56 1.74 -4.97
N VAL A 197 -10.73 1.04 -4.19
CA VAL A 197 -10.31 1.49 -2.85
C VAL A 197 -9.60 2.84 -2.90
N LEU A 198 -8.66 3.03 -3.83
CA LEU A 198 -7.97 4.32 -3.98
C LEU A 198 -8.92 5.44 -4.42
N TRP A 199 -9.87 5.13 -5.28
CA TRP A 199 -10.89 6.11 -5.69
C TRP A 199 -11.83 6.50 -4.55
N GLU A 200 -12.32 5.55 -3.78
CA GLU A 200 -13.14 5.78 -2.59
C GLU A 200 -12.44 6.70 -1.60
N GLN A 201 -11.14 6.48 -1.38
CA GLN A 201 -10.33 7.33 -0.51
C GLN A 201 -10.23 8.76 -1.02
N MET A 202 -10.06 8.95 -2.32
CA MET A 202 -10.02 10.27 -2.94
C MET A 202 -11.38 10.96 -2.88
N ASP A 203 -12.47 10.23 -3.12
CA ASP A 203 -13.83 10.78 -3.05
C ASP A 203 -14.19 11.22 -1.63
N TYR A 204 -13.84 10.42 -0.62
CA TYR A 204 -14.00 10.78 0.79
C TYR A 204 -13.26 12.09 1.12
N LYS A 205 -11.99 12.22 0.73
CA LYS A 205 -11.20 13.44 0.93
C LYS A 205 -11.85 14.65 0.24
N ASN A 206 -12.32 14.48 -0.98
CA ASN A 206 -12.98 15.55 -1.72
C ASN A 206 -14.29 16.00 -1.03
N LYS A 207 -15.08 15.07 -0.51
CA LYS A 207 -16.30 15.38 0.26
C LYS A 207 -15.96 16.15 1.54
N LEU A 208 -14.94 15.73 2.26
CA LEU A 208 -14.50 16.40 3.49
C LEU A 208 -14.04 17.84 3.22
N ASN A 209 -13.25 18.04 2.17
CA ASN A 209 -12.80 19.37 1.76
C ASN A 209 -13.97 20.29 1.41
N LYS A 210 -14.96 19.79 0.67
CA LYS A 210 -16.18 20.56 0.37
C LYS A 210 -16.97 20.95 1.62
N GLN A 211 -17.07 20.05 2.60
CA GLN A 211 -17.74 20.37 3.88
C GLN A 211 -17.00 21.47 4.63
N ARG A 212 -15.66 21.41 4.68
CA ARG A 212 -14.84 22.45 5.32
C ARG A 212 -14.99 23.81 4.65
N GLU A 213 -14.99 23.84 3.33
CA GLU A 213 -15.23 25.09 2.57
C GLU A 213 -16.60 25.69 2.91
N GLN A 214 -17.65 24.87 2.95
CA GLN A 214 -18.99 25.32 3.31
C GLN A 214 -19.07 25.85 4.76
N ASP A 215 -18.38 25.21 5.67
CA ASP A 215 -18.37 25.63 7.09
C ASP A 215 -17.56 26.92 7.27
N LEU A 216 -16.46 27.10 6.54
CA LEU A 216 -15.71 28.37 6.50
C LEU A 216 -16.57 29.49 5.93
N GLU A 217 -17.27 29.26 4.82
CA GLU A 217 -18.19 30.26 4.26
C GLU A 217 -19.30 30.66 5.25
N LYS A 218 -19.88 29.71 5.97
CA LYS A 218 -20.88 29.99 7.01
C LYS A 218 -20.29 30.85 8.13
N GLN A 219 -19.08 30.53 8.59
CA GLN A 219 -18.39 31.30 9.62
C GLN A 219 -18.10 32.75 9.18
N VAL A 220 -17.64 32.91 7.93
CA VAL A 220 -17.40 34.25 7.35
C VAL A 220 -18.68 35.06 7.27
N ARG A 221 -19.78 34.44 6.80
CA ARG A 221 -21.11 35.11 6.75
C ARG A 221 -21.65 35.49 8.13
N LEU A 222 -21.42 34.63 9.14
CA LEU A 222 -21.82 34.96 10.54
C LEU A 222 -21.03 36.15 11.06
N LYS A 223 -19.70 36.15 10.89
CA LYS A 223 -18.85 37.27 11.31
C LYS A 223 -19.20 38.57 10.60
N GLN A 224 -19.54 38.51 9.30
CA GLN A 224 -20.02 39.71 8.58
C GLN A 224 -21.33 40.25 9.15
N LYS A 225 -22.27 39.40 9.58
CA LYS A 225 -23.53 39.82 10.20
C LYS A 225 -23.35 40.41 11.59
N GLU A 226 -22.30 40.05 12.33
CA GLU A 226 -21.96 40.60 13.62
C GLU A 226 -21.31 42.00 13.54
N LEU A 227 -20.77 42.34 12.36
CA LEU A 227 -20.09 43.62 12.12
C LEU A 227 -21.03 44.72 11.58
N PHE A 228 -22.27 44.36 11.22
CA PHE A 228 -23.33 45.25 10.76
C PHE A 228 -24.53 45.19 11.67
#